data_bf580a14e088aeef785485767e892eff
#
_entry.id   bf580a14e088aeef785485767e892eff
#
_cell.length_a   1.000
_cell.length_b   1.000
_cell.length_c   1.000
_cell.angle_alpha   90.00
_cell.angle_beta   90.00
_cell.angle_gamma   90.00
#
_symmetry.space_group_name_H-M   'P 1'
#
loop_
_entity.id
_entity.type
_entity.pdbx_description
1 polymer ?
#
loop_
_entity_poly.entity_id
_entity_poly.type
_entity_poly.pdbx_seq_one_letter_code
_entity_poly.pdbx_strand_id
1 'polypeptide(L)'
;MRRTAAKVVDGNVVRFSFDAIAPFMVFDRAAWYKNSTWLLPLLYASLTAMLLTVLLWPVSVIVRRRFGAPLVLERREMLAHRFIRIAGLLTIVMAAGWVMLVAAMSASIDNLTSALDPYVWLLEIASLIVFVGGLAVALWHAWIVWRGAHRRWQAKLWSVVLVVAAMTVLWIGLAFKMISFGVNY
;
A
#
# COMPACT_ATOMS: atom_id res chain seq x y z
N MET A 1 41.53 7.13 -11.16
CA MET A 1 41.15 6.42 -9.92
C MET A 1 39.81 6.99 -9.46
N ARG A 2 38.79 6.16 -9.28
CA ARG A 2 37.50 6.61 -8.71
C ARG A 2 37.68 6.68 -7.19
N ARG A 3 37.48 7.85 -6.60
CA ARG A 3 37.54 8.04 -5.14
C ARG A 3 36.15 7.90 -4.55
N THR A 4 36.06 7.24 -3.42
CA THR A 4 34.86 7.17 -2.60
C THR A 4 35.16 7.78 -1.25
N ALA A 5 34.30 8.64 -0.75
CA ALA A 5 34.38 9.20 0.59
C ALA A 5 33.25 8.63 1.44
N ALA A 6 33.56 8.13 2.62
CA ALA A 6 32.56 7.61 3.56
C ALA A 6 32.78 8.25 4.93
N LYS A 7 31.68 8.71 5.55
CA LYS A 7 31.66 9.13 6.95
C LYS A 7 31.27 7.92 7.81
N VAL A 8 32.18 7.51 8.69
CA VAL A 8 31.97 6.40 9.62
C VAL A 8 31.77 6.98 11.02
N VAL A 9 30.70 6.57 11.70
CA VAL A 9 30.40 6.90 13.09
C VAL A 9 30.13 5.59 13.82
N ASP A 10 30.85 5.35 14.91
CA ASP A 10 30.76 4.13 15.73
C ASP A 10 30.90 2.83 14.92
N GLY A 11 31.82 2.80 13.95
CA GLY A 11 32.06 1.64 13.08
C GLY A 11 31.04 1.43 11.95
N ASN A 12 30.00 2.26 11.87
CA ASN A 12 28.99 2.20 10.83
C ASN A 12 29.16 3.31 9.80
N VAL A 13 29.05 2.97 8.51
CA VAL A 13 28.98 3.97 7.44
C VAL A 13 27.63 4.65 7.50
N VAL A 14 27.63 5.95 7.84
CA VAL A 14 26.41 6.78 7.95
C VAL A 14 26.13 7.50 6.64
N ARG A 15 27.20 7.88 5.92
CA ARG A 15 27.11 8.68 4.70
C ARG A 15 28.22 8.30 3.73
N PHE A 16 27.94 8.27 2.43
CA PHE A 16 28.96 8.04 1.41
C PHE A 16 28.67 8.86 0.14
N SER A 17 29.73 9.18 -0.59
CA SER A 17 29.70 9.84 -1.88
C SER A 17 30.74 9.24 -2.84
N PHE A 18 30.51 9.41 -4.14
CA PHE A 18 31.39 8.95 -5.21
C PHE A 18 31.84 10.14 -6.08
N ASP A 19 33.08 10.19 -6.47
CA ASP A 19 33.59 11.20 -7.41
C ASP A 19 32.93 11.19 -8.79
N ALA A 20 32.32 10.08 -9.16
CA ALA A 20 31.61 9.92 -10.43
C ALA A 20 30.24 10.60 -10.47
N ILE A 21 29.73 11.05 -9.33
CA ILE A 21 28.43 11.71 -9.17
C ILE A 21 28.68 13.13 -8.67
N ALA A 22 27.81 14.06 -9.02
CA ALA A 22 27.96 15.46 -8.62
C ALA A 22 28.25 15.60 -7.11
N PRO A 23 29.15 16.49 -6.68
CA PRO A 23 29.63 16.58 -5.29
C PRO A 23 28.53 16.82 -4.24
N PHE A 24 27.38 17.28 -4.67
CA PHE A 24 26.21 17.49 -3.79
C PHE A 24 25.35 16.23 -3.62
N MET A 25 25.57 15.17 -4.39
CA MET A 25 24.86 13.91 -4.21
C MET A 25 25.54 13.08 -3.13
N VAL A 26 24.94 13.13 -1.97
CA VAL A 26 25.39 12.40 -0.79
C VAL A 26 24.34 11.37 -0.43
N PHE A 27 24.77 10.13 -0.24
CA PHE A 27 23.88 9.02 0.12
C PHE A 27 23.92 8.80 1.63
N ASP A 28 22.79 9.01 2.29
CA ASP A 28 22.62 8.70 3.70
C ASP A 28 22.07 7.29 3.87
N ARG A 29 22.48 6.62 4.96
CA ARG A 29 21.95 5.30 5.29
C ARG A 29 20.45 5.41 5.56
N ALA A 30 19.65 4.68 4.79
CA ALA A 30 18.21 4.62 5.02
C ALA A 30 17.91 4.05 6.42
N ALA A 31 16.96 4.68 7.13
CA ALA A 31 16.50 4.16 8.39
C ALA A 31 15.90 2.74 8.18
N TRP A 32 16.00 1.88 9.20
CA TRP A 32 15.57 0.48 9.11
C TRP A 32 14.12 0.34 8.62
N TYR A 33 13.23 1.26 9.04
CA TYR A 33 11.81 1.27 8.67
C TYR A 33 11.54 1.70 7.22
N LYS A 34 12.58 2.21 6.50
CA LYS A 34 12.54 2.54 5.06
C LYS A 34 13.31 1.55 4.20
N ASN A 35 13.84 0.48 4.79
CA ASN A 35 14.64 -0.49 4.07
C ASN A 35 13.78 -1.32 3.12
N SER A 36 14.06 -1.24 1.83
CA SER A 36 13.32 -1.92 0.76
C SER A 36 13.38 -3.45 0.86
N THR A 37 14.41 -4.01 1.50
CA THR A 37 14.61 -5.47 1.60
C THR A 37 13.43 -6.18 2.25
N TRP A 38 12.77 -5.56 3.24
CA TRP A 38 11.60 -6.14 3.90
C TRP A 38 10.29 -5.43 3.54
N LEU A 39 10.36 -4.11 3.22
CA LEU A 39 9.15 -3.35 2.85
C LEU A 39 8.54 -3.81 1.53
N LEU A 40 9.36 -4.07 0.50
CA LEU A 40 8.85 -4.50 -0.79
C LEU A 40 8.14 -5.85 -0.73
N PRO A 41 8.73 -6.92 -0.13
CA PRO A 41 8.01 -8.19 0.04
C PRO A 41 6.70 -8.03 0.82
N LEU A 42 6.70 -7.21 1.87
CA LEU A 42 5.51 -6.96 2.68
C LEU A 42 4.44 -6.19 1.89
N LEU A 43 4.83 -5.20 1.08
CA LEU A 43 3.93 -4.48 0.19
C LEU A 43 3.31 -5.42 -0.85
N TYR A 44 4.14 -6.24 -1.53
CA TYR A 44 3.64 -7.19 -2.52
C TYR A 44 2.69 -8.22 -1.90
N ALA A 45 3.02 -8.76 -0.72
CA ALA A 45 2.13 -9.66 0.00
C ALA A 45 0.79 -8.99 0.35
N SER A 46 0.83 -7.73 0.81
CA SER A 46 -0.36 -6.94 1.15
C SER A 46 -1.24 -6.67 -0.07
N LEU A 47 -0.65 -6.20 -1.16
CA LEU A 47 -1.39 -5.94 -2.40
C LEU A 47 -1.94 -7.24 -3.00
N THR A 48 -1.19 -8.34 -2.91
CA THR A 48 -1.66 -9.67 -3.36
C THR A 48 -2.85 -10.15 -2.54
N ALA A 49 -2.83 -10.00 -1.22
CA ALA A 49 -3.96 -10.37 -0.35
C ALA A 49 -5.23 -9.57 -0.70
N MET A 50 -5.07 -8.26 -0.94
CA MET A 50 -6.18 -7.40 -1.36
C MET A 50 -6.68 -7.79 -2.76
N LEU A 51 -5.78 -8.01 -3.71
CA LEU A 51 -6.12 -8.44 -5.07
C LEU A 51 -6.88 -9.77 -5.08
N LEU A 52 -6.40 -10.77 -4.33
CA LEU A 52 -7.10 -12.04 -4.18
C LEU A 52 -8.50 -11.84 -3.60
N THR A 53 -8.68 -10.97 -2.62
CA THR A 53 -9.99 -10.67 -2.04
C THR A 53 -10.95 -10.07 -3.07
N VAL A 54 -10.45 -9.22 -3.96
CA VAL A 54 -11.23 -8.61 -5.06
C VAL A 54 -11.54 -9.65 -6.13
N LEU A 55 -10.53 -10.42 -6.61
CA LEU A 55 -10.68 -11.38 -7.70
C LEU A 55 -11.52 -12.61 -7.32
N LEU A 56 -11.41 -13.08 -6.09
CA LEU A 56 -12.20 -14.23 -5.61
C LEU A 56 -13.69 -13.90 -5.47
N TRP A 57 -14.07 -12.63 -5.50
CA TRP A 57 -15.47 -12.24 -5.44
C TRP A 57 -16.30 -12.71 -6.66
N PRO A 58 -15.96 -12.33 -7.90
CA PRO A 58 -16.73 -12.80 -9.06
C PRO A 58 -16.71 -14.32 -9.15
N VAL A 59 -15.58 -14.96 -8.85
CA VAL A 59 -15.46 -16.42 -8.83
C VAL A 59 -16.45 -17.01 -7.84
N SER A 60 -16.53 -16.48 -6.62
CA SER A 60 -17.48 -16.97 -5.60
C SER A 60 -18.94 -16.76 -5.99
N VAL A 61 -19.26 -15.69 -6.72
CA VAL A 61 -20.61 -15.43 -7.24
C VAL A 61 -20.97 -16.43 -8.33
N ILE A 62 -20.05 -16.69 -9.27
CA ILE A 62 -20.25 -17.65 -10.36
C ILE A 62 -20.47 -19.06 -9.80
N VAL A 63 -19.58 -19.50 -8.89
CA VAL A 63 -19.67 -20.84 -8.27
C VAL A 63 -21.01 -21.00 -7.55
N ARG A 64 -21.43 -20.01 -6.75
CA ARG A 64 -22.73 -20.09 -6.04
C ARG A 64 -23.92 -20.15 -6.99
N ARG A 65 -23.91 -19.36 -8.08
CA ARG A 65 -24.96 -19.41 -9.09
C ARG A 65 -25.04 -20.79 -9.74
N ARG A 66 -23.88 -21.39 -10.02
CA ARG A 66 -23.81 -22.71 -10.67
C ARG A 66 -24.28 -23.85 -9.76
N PHE A 67 -24.02 -23.76 -8.46
CA PHE A 67 -24.37 -24.80 -7.49
C PHE A 67 -25.63 -24.50 -6.67
N GLY A 68 -26.39 -23.44 -7.00
CA GLY A 68 -27.65 -23.10 -6.33
C GLY A 68 -27.52 -22.84 -4.82
N ALA A 69 -26.32 -22.51 -4.32
CA ALA A 69 -26.08 -22.31 -2.89
C ALA A 69 -26.40 -20.86 -2.48
N PRO A 70 -27.55 -20.61 -1.76
CA PRO A 70 -27.89 -19.26 -1.34
C PRO A 70 -26.90 -18.72 -0.31
N LEU A 71 -26.56 -17.43 -0.42
CA LEU A 71 -25.74 -16.76 0.57
C LEU A 71 -26.64 -16.27 1.71
N VAL A 72 -26.72 -17.03 2.79
CA VAL A 72 -27.42 -16.62 4.01
C VAL A 72 -26.46 -15.78 4.86
N LEU A 73 -26.38 -14.48 4.56
CA LEU A 73 -25.62 -13.50 5.33
C LEU A 73 -26.58 -12.45 5.89
N GLU A 74 -26.34 -12.04 7.12
CA GLU A 74 -27.00 -10.85 7.66
C GLU A 74 -26.62 -9.60 6.85
N ARG A 75 -27.50 -8.61 6.81
CA ARG A 75 -27.30 -7.36 6.08
C ARG A 75 -25.97 -6.68 6.43
N ARG A 76 -25.59 -6.68 7.71
CA ARG A 76 -24.32 -6.09 8.18
C ARG A 76 -23.09 -6.83 7.65
N GLU A 77 -23.14 -8.15 7.62
CA GLU A 77 -22.06 -8.98 7.08
C GLU A 77 -21.90 -8.77 5.57
N MET A 78 -23.02 -8.70 4.86
CA MET A 78 -23.00 -8.43 3.41
C MET A 78 -22.38 -7.07 3.10
N LEU A 79 -22.72 -6.04 3.86
CA LEU A 79 -22.14 -4.71 3.71
C LEU A 79 -20.64 -4.73 4.03
N ALA A 80 -20.21 -5.35 5.12
CA ALA A 80 -18.79 -5.44 5.47
C ALA A 80 -17.98 -6.14 4.38
N HIS A 81 -18.49 -7.24 3.81
CA HIS A 81 -17.85 -7.93 2.70
C HIS A 81 -17.82 -7.09 1.40
N ARG A 82 -18.81 -6.25 1.17
CA ARG A 82 -18.82 -5.34 0.01
C ARG A 82 -17.80 -4.22 0.19
N PHE A 83 -17.80 -3.57 1.35
CA PHE A 83 -16.90 -2.46 1.63
C PHE A 83 -15.43 -2.87 1.64
N ILE A 84 -15.07 -4.04 2.20
CA ILE A 84 -13.67 -4.49 2.21
C ILE A 84 -13.13 -4.74 0.79
N ARG A 85 -13.98 -5.20 -0.13
CA ARG A 85 -13.62 -5.40 -1.53
C ARG A 85 -13.44 -4.09 -2.26
N ILE A 86 -14.33 -3.12 -2.04
CA ILE A 86 -14.22 -1.77 -2.59
C ILE A 86 -12.94 -1.11 -2.06
N ALA A 87 -12.68 -1.20 -0.76
CA ALA A 87 -11.47 -0.65 -0.15
C ALA A 87 -10.21 -1.30 -0.74
N GLY A 88 -10.18 -2.62 -0.90
CA GLY A 88 -9.07 -3.33 -1.54
C GLY A 88 -8.85 -2.90 -3.00
N LEU A 89 -9.93 -2.77 -3.78
CA LEU A 89 -9.84 -2.29 -5.16
C LEU A 89 -9.28 -0.85 -5.22
N LEU A 90 -9.82 0.05 -4.42
CA LEU A 90 -9.35 1.43 -4.36
C LEU A 90 -7.88 1.52 -3.94
N THR A 91 -7.44 0.70 -2.99
CA THR A 91 -6.03 0.63 -2.58
C THR A 91 -5.12 0.21 -3.73
N ILE A 92 -5.54 -0.80 -4.52
CA ILE A 92 -4.78 -1.25 -5.69
C ILE A 92 -4.72 -0.15 -6.76
N VAL A 93 -5.84 0.53 -7.02
CA VAL A 93 -5.90 1.65 -7.98
C VAL A 93 -4.98 2.79 -7.54
N MET A 94 -4.98 3.14 -6.24
CA MET A 94 -4.07 4.17 -5.71
C MET A 94 -2.61 3.76 -5.83
N ALA A 95 -2.26 2.52 -5.50
CA ALA A 95 -0.90 2.00 -5.65
C ALA A 95 -0.46 2.05 -7.13
N ALA A 96 -1.32 1.65 -8.07
CA ALA A 96 -1.06 1.76 -9.49
C ALA A 96 -0.89 3.22 -9.94
N GLY A 97 -1.72 4.14 -9.44
CA GLY A 97 -1.63 5.57 -9.72
C GLY A 97 -0.28 6.16 -9.30
N TRP A 98 0.20 5.82 -8.12
CA TRP A 98 1.52 6.24 -7.66
C TRP A 98 2.66 5.67 -8.51
N VAL A 99 2.60 4.39 -8.87
CA VAL A 99 3.59 3.77 -9.77
C VAL A 99 3.60 4.46 -11.13
N MET A 100 2.43 4.76 -11.68
CA MET A 100 2.32 5.47 -12.97
C MET A 100 2.86 6.90 -12.89
N LEU A 101 2.57 7.62 -11.79
CA LEU A 101 3.08 8.98 -11.58
C LEU A 101 4.61 8.98 -11.48
N VAL A 102 5.19 8.10 -10.66
CA VAL A 102 6.65 7.97 -10.51
C VAL A 102 7.29 7.57 -11.85
N ALA A 103 6.68 6.67 -12.60
CA ALA A 103 7.15 6.28 -13.93
C ALA A 103 7.12 7.47 -14.91
N ALA A 104 6.06 8.26 -14.89
CA ALA A 104 5.94 9.47 -15.74
C ALA A 104 7.00 10.52 -15.38
N MET A 105 7.23 10.77 -14.08
CA MET A 105 8.28 11.69 -13.62
C MET A 105 9.68 11.20 -13.98
N SER A 106 9.91 9.90 -13.98
CA SER A 106 11.22 9.30 -14.30
C SER A 106 11.50 9.20 -15.81
N ALA A 107 10.48 9.34 -16.65
CA ALA A 107 10.61 9.17 -18.11
C ALA A 107 11.31 10.36 -18.78
N SER A 108 11.19 11.57 -18.25
CA SER A 108 11.84 12.78 -18.78
C SER A 108 12.05 13.83 -17.69
N ILE A 109 13.16 14.55 -17.74
CA ILE A 109 13.43 15.68 -16.86
C ILE A 109 12.39 16.79 -17.06
N ASP A 110 11.86 16.94 -18.28
CA ASP A 110 10.84 17.93 -18.61
C ASP A 110 9.50 17.65 -17.87
N ASN A 111 9.28 16.44 -17.43
CA ASN A 111 8.11 16.06 -16.63
C ASN A 111 8.22 16.46 -15.15
N LEU A 112 9.42 16.87 -14.69
CA LEU A 112 9.64 17.39 -13.33
C LEU A 112 9.24 18.88 -13.23
N THR A 113 8.13 19.24 -13.86
CA THR A 113 7.58 20.59 -13.87
C THR A 113 6.29 20.65 -13.04
N SER A 114 5.87 21.86 -12.70
CA SER A 114 4.60 22.11 -11.98
C SER A 114 3.34 21.57 -12.70
N ALA A 115 3.47 21.08 -13.93
CA ALA A 115 2.36 20.48 -14.69
C ALA A 115 1.82 19.19 -14.03
N LEU A 116 2.65 18.46 -13.26
CA LEU A 116 2.23 17.26 -12.55
C LEU A 116 1.74 17.51 -11.12
N ASP A 117 1.92 18.71 -10.57
CA ASP A 117 1.49 19.07 -9.21
C ASP A 117 0.01 18.76 -8.91
N PRO A 118 -0.94 19.07 -9.83
CA PRO A 118 -2.35 18.72 -9.58
C PRO A 118 -2.60 17.22 -9.41
N TYR A 119 -1.85 16.39 -10.14
CA TYR A 119 -1.96 14.93 -10.03
C TYR A 119 -1.34 14.41 -8.72
N VAL A 120 -0.22 15.00 -8.28
CA VAL A 120 0.39 14.70 -6.97
C VAL A 120 -0.61 15.02 -5.87
N TRP A 121 -1.17 16.22 -5.83
CA TRP A 121 -2.18 16.65 -4.85
C TRP A 121 -3.41 15.74 -4.85
N LEU A 122 -3.92 15.41 -6.04
CA LEU A 122 -5.06 14.50 -6.17
C LEU A 122 -4.76 13.13 -5.54
N LEU A 123 -3.58 12.56 -5.86
CA LEU A 123 -3.17 11.27 -5.32
C LEU A 123 -2.92 11.31 -3.83
N GLU A 124 -2.34 12.39 -3.29
CA GLU A 124 -2.12 12.54 -1.83
C GLU A 124 -3.44 12.57 -1.07
N ILE A 125 -4.40 13.42 -1.50
CA ILE A 125 -5.72 13.53 -0.86
C ILE A 125 -6.49 12.22 -0.99
N ALA A 126 -6.51 11.64 -2.19
CA ALA A 126 -7.19 10.37 -2.42
C ALA A 126 -6.55 9.22 -1.62
N SER A 127 -5.21 9.18 -1.51
CA SER A 127 -4.50 8.18 -0.72
C SER A 127 -4.80 8.29 0.77
N LEU A 128 -4.91 9.50 1.31
CA LEU A 128 -5.33 9.71 2.70
C LEU A 128 -6.69 9.06 2.96
N ILE A 129 -7.68 9.37 2.12
CA ILE A 129 -9.05 8.85 2.26
C ILE A 129 -9.07 7.33 2.09
N VAL A 130 -8.39 6.81 1.06
CA VAL A 130 -8.40 5.38 0.72
C VAL A 130 -7.63 4.54 1.74
N PHE A 131 -6.46 4.97 2.18
CA PHE A 131 -5.62 4.17 3.08
C PHE A 131 -6.16 4.20 4.52
N VAL A 132 -6.56 5.38 5.02
CA VAL A 132 -7.16 5.50 6.35
C VAL A 132 -8.56 4.87 6.38
N GLY A 133 -9.40 5.19 5.38
CA GLY A 133 -10.71 4.59 5.23
C GLY A 133 -10.66 3.08 5.00
N GLY A 134 -9.69 2.61 4.21
CA GLY A 134 -9.43 1.19 3.98
C GLY A 134 -9.07 0.43 5.25
N LEU A 135 -8.21 1.00 6.10
CA LEU A 135 -7.90 0.42 7.42
C LEU A 135 -9.14 0.37 8.32
N ALA A 136 -9.91 1.46 8.38
CA ALA A 136 -11.16 1.49 9.17
C ALA A 136 -12.16 0.42 8.71
N VAL A 137 -12.32 0.25 7.41
CA VAL A 137 -13.17 -0.79 6.81
C VAL A 137 -12.62 -2.19 7.13
N ALA A 138 -11.31 -2.41 7.05
CA ALA A 138 -10.69 -3.69 7.37
C ALA A 138 -10.90 -4.07 8.85
N LEU A 139 -10.73 -3.13 9.77
CA LEU A 139 -11.01 -3.31 11.20
C LEU A 139 -12.48 -3.62 11.45
N TRP A 140 -13.39 -2.88 10.84
CA TRP A 140 -14.83 -3.14 10.95
C TRP A 140 -15.21 -4.51 10.39
N HIS A 141 -14.67 -4.90 9.23
CA HIS A 141 -14.86 -6.23 8.66
C HIS A 141 -14.36 -7.33 9.60
N ALA A 142 -13.13 -7.18 10.13
CA ALA A 142 -12.56 -8.13 11.08
C ALA A 142 -13.45 -8.26 12.33
N TRP A 143 -13.89 -7.16 12.90
CA TRP A 143 -14.79 -7.12 14.04
C TRP A 143 -16.08 -7.93 13.80
N ILE A 144 -16.74 -7.76 12.65
CA ILE A 144 -17.96 -8.51 12.29
C ILE A 144 -17.64 -10.00 12.15
N VAL A 145 -16.54 -10.37 11.46
CA VAL A 145 -16.15 -11.76 11.24
C VAL A 145 -15.83 -12.46 12.57
N TRP A 146 -15.22 -11.77 13.53
CA TRP A 146 -14.86 -12.35 14.82
C TRP A 146 -16.06 -12.53 15.76
N ARG A 147 -17.06 -11.68 15.66
CA ARG A 147 -18.31 -11.82 16.42
C ARG A 147 -19.23 -12.94 15.91
N GLY A 148 -19.08 -13.35 14.67
CA GLY A 148 -19.87 -14.45 14.10
C GLY A 148 -19.46 -15.81 14.71
N ALA A 149 -20.34 -16.40 15.55
CA ALA A 149 -20.05 -17.64 16.28
C ALA A 149 -19.79 -18.86 15.36
N HIS A 150 -20.40 -18.90 14.18
CA HIS A 150 -20.30 -20.02 13.24
C HIS A 150 -19.28 -19.81 12.11
N ARG A 151 -18.44 -18.77 12.19
CA ARG A 151 -17.43 -18.50 11.16
C ARG A 151 -16.25 -19.45 11.25
N ARG A 152 -15.89 -20.05 10.09
CA ARG A 152 -14.68 -20.87 9.96
C ARG A 152 -13.45 -20.09 10.36
N TRP A 153 -12.49 -20.73 11.03
CA TRP A 153 -11.23 -20.13 11.47
C TRP A 153 -10.46 -19.47 10.32
N GLN A 154 -10.55 -20.04 9.11
CA GLN A 154 -9.94 -19.48 7.89
C GLN A 154 -10.46 -18.07 7.57
N ALA A 155 -11.77 -17.79 7.77
CA ALA A 155 -12.33 -16.47 7.56
C ALA A 155 -11.82 -15.46 8.60
N LYS A 156 -11.64 -15.89 9.84
CA LYS A 156 -11.06 -15.09 10.92
C LYS A 156 -9.58 -14.76 10.61
N LEU A 157 -8.79 -15.76 10.20
CA LEU A 157 -7.40 -15.56 9.81
C LEU A 157 -7.30 -14.60 8.62
N TRP A 158 -8.14 -14.79 7.58
CA TRP A 158 -8.12 -13.91 6.41
C TRP A 158 -8.48 -12.47 6.75
N SER A 159 -9.41 -12.25 7.69
CA SER A 159 -9.75 -10.90 8.16
C SER A 159 -8.56 -10.21 8.84
N VAL A 160 -7.76 -10.94 9.62
CA VAL A 160 -6.51 -10.42 10.21
C VAL A 160 -5.48 -10.08 9.14
N VAL A 161 -5.30 -10.95 8.15
CA VAL A 161 -4.39 -10.69 7.01
C VAL A 161 -4.76 -9.39 6.30
N LEU A 162 -6.05 -9.13 6.09
CA LEU A 162 -6.51 -7.88 5.46
C LEU A 162 -6.28 -6.65 6.33
N VAL A 163 -6.41 -6.76 7.65
CA VAL A 163 -6.07 -5.66 8.57
C VAL A 163 -4.58 -5.36 8.52
N VAL A 164 -3.73 -6.40 8.60
CA VAL A 164 -2.27 -6.25 8.49
C VAL A 164 -1.89 -5.65 7.13
N ALA A 165 -2.51 -6.11 6.05
CA ALA A 165 -2.28 -5.57 4.71
C ALA A 165 -2.65 -4.09 4.62
N ALA A 166 -3.81 -3.68 5.14
CA ALA A 166 -4.24 -2.27 5.15
C ALA A 166 -3.31 -1.41 6.03
N MET A 167 -2.87 -1.92 7.18
CA MET A 167 -1.91 -1.25 8.06
C MET A 167 -0.54 -1.06 7.39
N THR A 168 -0.07 -2.08 6.67
CA THR A 168 1.18 -2.02 5.90
C THR A 168 1.13 -0.94 4.82
N VAL A 169 0.04 -0.90 4.04
CA VAL A 169 -0.12 0.10 2.99
C VAL A 169 -0.17 1.51 3.57
N LEU A 170 -0.92 1.72 4.66
CA LEU A 170 -0.96 3.01 5.36
C LEU A 170 0.43 3.38 5.91
N TRP A 171 1.15 2.44 6.51
CA TRP A 171 2.52 2.66 6.98
C TRP A 171 3.46 3.12 5.86
N ILE A 172 3.41 2.45 4.71
CA ILE A 172 4.23 2.81 3.55
C ILE A 172 3.83 4.20 3.04
N GLY A 173 2.54 4.50 2.95
CA GLY A 173 2.03 5.81 2.57
C GLY A 173 2.56 6.93 3.46
N LEU A 174 2.65 6.71 4.78
CA LEU A 174 3.22 7.65 5.73
C LEU A 174 4.75 7.72 5.66
N ALA A 175 5.43 6.56 5.56
CA ALA A 175 6.90 6.49 5.55
C ALA A 175 7.51 7.14 4.30
N PHE A 176 6.83 7.06 3.16
CA PHE A 176 7.27 7.65 1.90
C PHE A 176 6.59 9.00 1.59
N LYS A 177 5.94 9.59 2.58
CA LYS A 177 5.29 10.90 2.48
C LYS A 177 4.24 11.00 1.36
N MET A 178 3.63 9.89 0.95
CA MET A 178 2.52 9.86 0.00
C MET A 178 1.25 10.55 0.53
N ILE A 179 1.26 11.02 1.78
CA ILE A 179 0.14 11.65 2.50
C ILE A 179 0.65 12.92 3.21
N SER A 180 1.69 13.58 2.71
CA SER A 180 2.39 14.63 3.46
C SER A 180 1.90 16.06 3.20
N PHE A 181 0.98 16.25 2.25
CA PHE A 181 0.47 17.57 1.84
C PHE A 181 1.59 18.60 1.51
N GLY A 182 2.70 18.14 0.94
CA GLY A 182 3.82 19.00 0.56
C GLY A 182 4.46 18.56 -0.75
N VAL A 183 4.50 19.47 -1.71
CA VAL A 183 5.20 19.30 -3.00
C VAL A 183 6.68 19.67 -2.77
N ASN A 184 7.39 18.87 -1.98
CA ASN A 184 8.83 19.02 -1.81
C ASN A 184 9.51 17.92 -2.63
N TYR A 185 9.99 18.31 -3.81
CA TYR A 185 10.83 17.48 -4.68
C TYR A 185 12.26 17.40 -4.15
#